data_f2d6c5bc9b7948727288b53727e55330
#
_entry.id   f2d6c5bc9b7948727288b53727e55330
#
_cell.length_a   1.000
_cell.length_b   1.000
_cell.length_c   1.000
_cell.angle_alpha   90.00
_cell.angle_beta   90.00
_cell.angle_gamma   90.00
#
_symmetry.space_group_name_H-M   'P 1'
#
loop_
_entity.id
_entity.type
_entity.pdbx_description
1 polymer ?
#
loop_
_entity_poly.entity_id
_entity_poly.type
_entity_poly.pdbx_seq_one_letter_code
_entity_poly.pdbx_strand_id
1 'polypeptide(L)'
;MPRLDAFIDVLFQRGADLLVLETGSVAILEGPGPALVPLIKRTLSSAHIVSAIAELMPAYAATSFTGEQDEEIAYQAPAGRVVVRFRANQEGVRAEVQPAEQAERAEREIAASLSPAAVQGPKAAPPAPVTASHRPAIVVPAAPTDPAEALQSLLELCNSQGASDLHLTSDYVPALRVDGDVVSVEGWGEPSAERLEKILWTVTPKTNREQWLATRDTDFAHETAEARFRVNVFCERSGIAAVLRRIPSKILEAEEMGIPRNVLDLCFLPKGLVLVTGPTGSGKSTTLAALIDYINRNRDDHVITVEDPIEFVHSHKRCLVHQREVGVHTGSFKAALRAALREDPDVVLIGEMRDLETISIALETAETGHLVFGTLHTNTAPSTVDRIIDQFPADRQAQVRTMLSESLKGVVAQTLCKKIGGGRVPAMEILLGNGAVSNLIREGKTFQLPSVMQVGRSHGMQTLNDALLELVRRKMVLPQDAMAKAVAKAELRKALQAAGMTVPEAEG
;
A
#
# COMPACT_ATOMS: atom_id res chain seq x y z
N MET A 1 -37.02 9.07 -4.55
CA MET A 1 -36.29 9.42 -5.76
C MET A 1 -35.21 10.42 -5.38
N PRO A 2 -33.97 10.20 -5.77
CA PRO A 2 -32.89 11.17 -5.60
C PRO A 2 -33.24 12.52 -6.22
N ARG A 3 -32.80 13.62 -5.59
CA ARG A 3 -33.10 14.99 -6.05
C ARG A 3 -32.53 15.27 -7.47
N LEU A 4 -31.47 14.59 -7.84
CA LEU A 4 -30.83 14.72 -9.16
C LEU A 4 -31.63 14.05 -10.29
N ASP A 5 -32.52 13.10 -10.02
CA ASP A 5 -33.31 12.43 -11.05
C ASP A 5 -34.09 13.43 -11.92
N ALA A 6 -34.68 14.47 -11.29
CA ALA A 6 -35.44 15.50 -12.03
C ALA A 6 -34.55 16.32 -12.99
N PHE A 7 -33.27 16.56 -12.66
CA PHE A 7 -32.31 17.23 -13.54
C PHE A 7 -31.81 16.31 -14.63
N ILE A 8 -31.61 15.02 -14.32
CA ILE A 8 -31.21 13.99 -15.27
C ILE A 8 -32.35 13.76 -16.29
N ASP A 9 -33.62 13.77 -15.85
CA ASP A 9 -34.75 13.70 -16.76
C ASP A 9 -34.73 14.85 -17.78
N VAL A 10 -34.45 16.08 -17.34
CA VAL A 10 -34.36 17.24 -18.24
C VAL A 10 -33.13 17.14 -19.16
N LEU A 11 -31.98 16.58 -18.70
CA LEU A 11 -30.79 16.31 -19.51
C LEU A 11 -31.16 15.44 -20.70
N PHE A 12 -31.84 14.31 -20.49
CA PHE A 12 -32.29 13.39 -21.55
C PHE A 12 -33.39 13.98 -22.44
N GLN A 13 -34.39 14.65 -21.86
CA GLN A 13 -35.50 15.25 -22.62
C GLN A 13 -35.04 16.35 -23.59
N ARG A 14 -33.98 17.06 -23.24
CA ARG A 14 -33.42 18.12 -24.11
C ARG A 14 -32.29 17.65 -24.99
N GLY A 15 -31.89 16.38 -24.91
CA GLY A 15 -30.73 15.86 -25.66
C GLY A 15 -29.45 16.63 -25.36
N ALA A 16 -29.28 17.08 -24.13
CA ALA A 16 -28.08 17.83 -23.72
C ALA A 16 -26.92 16.87 -23.43
N ASP A 17 -25.70 17.36 -23.63
CA ASP A 17 -24.49 16.56 -23.52
C ASP A 17 -23.97 16.49 -22.09
N LEU A 18 -24.21 17.56 -21.29
CA LEU A 18 -23.64 17.69 -19.96
C LEU A 18 -24.54 18.51 -19.05
N LEU A 19 -24.70 18.06 -17.80
CA LEU A 19 -25.24 18.84 -16.71
C LEU A 19 -24.11 19.18 -15.74
N VAL A 20 -23.92 20.48 -15.47
CA VAL A 20 -22.88 20.98 -14.57
C VAL A 20 -23.52 21.54 -13.31
N LEU A 21 -23.03 21.10 -12.16
CA LEU A 21 -23.37 21.59 -10.81
C LEU A 21 -22.08 22.10 -10.18
N GLU A 22 -21.99 23.39 -9.88
CA GLU A 22 -20.80 24.03 -9.35
C GLU A 22 -21.14 24.96 -8.18
N THR A 23 -20.25 25.00 -7.17
CA THR A 23 -20.41 25.84 -5.99
C THR A 23 -20.48 27.32 -6.39
N GLY A 24 -21.47 28.03 -5.89
CA GLY A 24 -21.68 29.46 -6.20
C GLY A 24 -22.38 29.73 -7.54
N SER A 25 -22.61 28.70 -8.35
CA SER A 25 -23.27 28.77 -9.66
C SER A 25 -24.67 28.15 -9.64
N VAL A 26 -25.47 28.43 -10.65
CA VAL A 26 -26.75 27.75 -10.91
C VAL A 26 -26.46 26.42 -11.64
N ALA A 27 -27.37 25.45 -11.54
CA ALA A 27 -27.25 24.21 -12.34
C ALA A 27 -27.44 24.55 -13.84
N ILE A 28 -26.51 24.12 -14.69
CA ILE A 28 -26.43 24.48 -16.11
C ILE A 28 -26.47 23.19 -16.96
N LEU A 29 -27.25 23.23 -18.05
CA LEU A 29 -27.15 22.23 -19.13
C LEU A 29 -26.34 22.78 -20.29
N GLU A 30 -25.42 21.93 -20.77
CA GLU A 30 -24.64 22.13 -21.99
C GLU A 30 -25.14 21.16 -23.05
N GLY A 31 -25.51 21.64 -24.23
CA GLY A 31 -25.98 20.83 -25.34
C GLY A 31 -25.21 21.13 -26.63
N PRO A 32 -25.58 20.52 -27.77
CA PRO A 32 -24.85 20.66 -29.05
C PRO A 32 -24.90 22.08 -29.66
N GLY A 33 -25.35 23.09 -28.92
CA GLY A 33 -25.43 24.49 -29.34
C GLY A 33 -24.68 25.44 -28.39
N PRO A 34 -24.42 26.71 -28.81
CA PRO A 34 -23.61 27.65 -28.03
C PRO A 34 -24.29 28.22 -26.78
N ALA A 35 -25.48 27.81 -26.41
CA ALA A 35 -26.25 28.40 -25.32
C ALA A 35 -26.26 27.50 -24.08
N LEU A 36 -25.68 28.00 -23.00
CA LEU A 36 -25.81 27.44 -21.65
C LEU A 36 -27.23 27.68 -21.12
N VAL A 37 -27.94 26.60 -20.72
CA VAL A 37 -29.31 26.70 -20.25
C VAL A 37 -29.36 26.52 -18.72
N PRO A 38 -29.63 27.57 -17.93
CA PRO A 38 -29.79 27.43 -16.49
C PRO A 38 -31.09 26.69 -16.15
N LEU A 39 -30.99 25.66 -15.30
CA LEU A 39 -32.12 24.86 -14.84
C LEU A 39 -32.82 25.42 -13.61
N ILE A 40 -32.07 26.15 -12.79
CA ILE A 40 -32.58 26.77 -11.56
C ILE A 40 -32.11 28.21 -11.47
N LYS A 41 -32.87 29.03 -10.71
CA LYS A 41 -32.55 30.44 -10.48
C LYS A 41 -31.70 30.68 -9.22
N ARG A 42 -31.50 29.64 -8.40
CA ARG A 42 -30.78 29.73 -7.13
C ARG A 42 -29.40 29.12 -7.28
N THR A 43 -28.41 29.77 -6.69
CA THR A 43 -27.02 29.26 -6.65
C THR A 43 -26.92 28.06 -5.72
N LEU A 44 -26.07 27.10 -6.09
CA LEU A 44 -25.80 25.87 -5.33
C LEU A 44 -24.67 26.12 -4.33
N SER A 45 -24.81 25.60 -3.11
CA SER A 45 -23.69 25.51 -2.17
C SER A 45 -23.02 24.14 -2.28
N SER A 46 -21.78 24.02 -1.82
CA SER A 46 -21.06 22.75 -1.75
C SER A 46 -21.88 21.67 -1.04
N ALA A 47 -22.52 22.01 0.08
CA ALA A 47 -23.37 21.08 0.84
C ALA A 47 -24.60 20.58 0.04
N HIS A 48 -25.18 21.42 -0.83
CA HIS A 48 -26.27 21.00 -1.71
C HIS A 48 -25.81 19.99 -2.75
N ILE A 49 -24.63 20.21 -3.35
CA ILE A 49 -24.07 19.33 -4.38
C ILE A 49 -23.66 18.00 -3.77
N VAL A 50 -22.89 18.02 -2.67
CA VAL A 50 -22.45 16.80 -1.95
C VAL A 50 -23.66 15.96 -1.51
N SER A 51 -24.68 16.59 -0.92
CA SER A 51 -25.90 15.88 -0.51
C SER A 51 -26.65 15.25 -1.68
N ALA A 52 -26.71 15.93 -2.83
CA ALA A 52 -27.39 15.42 -4.02
C ALA A 52 -26.62 14.26 -4.67
N ILE A 53 -25.30 14.29 -4.66
CA ILE A 53 -24.44 13.20 -5.16
C ILE A 53 -24.49 11.99 -4.22
N ALA A 54 -24.46 12.19 -2.91
CA ALA A 54 -24.58 11.11 -1.92
C ALA A 54 -25.89 10.30 -2.07
N GLU A 55 -26.99 10.94 -2.51
CA GLU A 55 -28.26 10.25 -2.78
C GLU A 55 -28.19 9.26 -3.97
N LEU A 56 -27.19 9.38 -4.85
CA LEU A 56 -26.97 8.48 -5.99
C LEU A 56 -26.10 7.26 -5.63
N MET A 57 -25.42 7.30 -4.50
CA MET A 57 -24.50 6.26 -4.05
C MET A 57 -25.22 5.13 -3.30
N PRO A 58 -24.68 3.90 -3.31
CA PRO A 58 -25.10 2.86 -2.39
C PRO A 58 -24.98 3.31 -0.93
N ALA A 59 -25.86 2.84 -0.04
CA ALA A 59 -25.94 3.29 1.35
C ALA A 59 -24.62 3.19 2.14
N TYR A 60 -23.78 2.20 1.83
CA TYR A 60 -22.45 2.04 2.46
C TYR A 60 -21.43 3.09 1.99
N ALA A 61 -21.53 3.55 0.74
CA ALA A 61 -20.64 4.57 0.18
C ALA A 61 -21.13 5.99 0.52
N ALA A 62 -22.45 6.21 0.54
CA ALA A 62 -23.06 7.49 0.89
C ALA A 62 -22.71 7.96 2.31
N THR A 63 -22.51 7.03 3.27
CA THR A 63 -22.12 7.33 4.66
C THR A 63 -20.67 7.78 4.81
N SER A 64 -19.80 7.41 3.89
CA SER A 64 -18.37 7.77 3.90
C SER A 64 -18.02 8.91 2.92
N PHE A 65 -18.98 9.34 2.09
CA PHE A 65 -18.76 10.39 1.10
C PHE A 65 -18.74 11.77 1.77
N THR A 66 -17.58 12.35 1.91
CA THR A 66 -17.35 13.68 2.51
C THR A 66 -17.36 14.81 1.47
N GLY A 67 -17.24 14.48 0.18
CA GLY A 67 -17.11 15.46 -0.90
C GLY A 67 -15.73 16.13 -0.96
N GLU A 68 -14.71 15.54 -0.36
CA GLU A 68 -13.32 16.07 -0.35
C GLU A 68 -12.40 15.39 -1.37
N GLN A 69 -12.87 14.33 -2.01
CA GLN A 69 -12.11 13.56 -2.99
C GLN A 69 -12.82 13.53 -4.34
N ASP A 70 -12.06 13.38 -5.41
CA ASP A 70 -12.60 13.18 -6.75
C ASP A 70 -13.20 11.78 -6.85
N GLU A 71 -14.45 11.70 -7.35
CA GLU A 71 -15.21 10.45 -7.46
C GLU A 71 -15.88 10.35 -8.83
N GLU A 72 -15.95 9.14 -9.37
CA GLU A 72 -16.74 8.83 -10.57
C GLU A 72 -17.79 7.76 -10.26
N ILE A 73 -19.06 8.08 -10.53
CA ILE A 73 -20.21 7.25 -10.15
C ILE A 73 -21.01 6.93 -11.40
N ALA A 74 -21.22 5.64 -11.68
CA ALA A 74 -22.21 5.21 -12.66
C ALA A 74 -23.56 5.06 -11.99
N TYR A 75 -24.58 5.80 -12.45
CA TYR A 75 -25.92 5.78 -11.88
C TYR A 75 -26.99 5.45 -12.93
N GLN A 76 -27.94 4.59 -12.56
CA GLN A 76 -29.09 4.25 -13.37
C GLN A 76 -30.30 5.10 -12.93
N ALA A 77 -30.51 6.23 -13.59
CA ALA A 77 -31.70 7.07 -13.39
C ALA A 77 -32.91 6.49 -14.16
N PRO A 78 -34.14 6.90 -13.80
CA PRO A 78 -35.36 6.50 -14.53
C PRO A 78 -35.31 6.86 -16.03
N ALA A 79 -34.70 7.99 -16.38
CA ALA A 79 -34.58 8.46 -17.78
C ALA A 79 -33.45 7.80 -18.57
N GLY A 80 -32.45 7.21 -17.91
CA GLY A 80 -31.31 6.56 -18.57
C GLY A 80 -30.08 6.45 -17.67
N ARG A 81 -29.05 5.77 -18.18
CA ARG A 81 -27.79 5.60 -17.46
C ARG A 81 -26.90 6.83 -17.64
N VAL A 82 -26.32 7.33 -16.54
CA VAL A 82 -25.41 8.47 -16.51
C VAL A 82 -24.12 8.14 -15.79
N VAL A 83 -23.06 8.87 -16.14
CA VAL A 83 -21.81 8.93 -15.41
C VAL A 83 -21.72 10.29 -14.74
N VAL A 84 -21.48 10.30 -13.43
CA VAL A 84 -21.32 11.50 -12.61
C VAL A 84 -19.87 11.60 -12.18
N ARG A 85 -19.17 12.65 -12.62
CA ARG A 85 -17.80 12.97 -12.21
C ARG A 85 -17.84 14.11 -11.19
N PHE A 86 -17.42 13.82 -9.98
CA PHE A 86 -17.35 14.77 -8.88
C PHE A 86 -15.90 15.17 -8.64
N ARG A 87 -15.64 16.47 -8.52
CA ARG A 87 -14.32 17.04 -8.23
C ARG A 87 -14.40 18.06 -7.11
N ALA A 88 -13.45 17.97 -6.17
CA ALA A 88 -13.29 18.91 -5.07
C ALA A 88 -12.01 19.72 -5.25
N ASN A 89 -12.06 21.04 -5.04
CA ASN A 89 -10.91 21.92 -5.02
C ASN A 89 -11.03 22.99 -3.92
N GLN A 90 -10.02 23.84 -3.78
CA GLN A 90 -10.01 24.89 -2.74
C GLN A 90 -11.11 25.95 -2.91
N GLU A 91 -11.72 26.08 -4.08
CA GLU A 91 -12.77 27.05 -4.40
C GLU A 91 -14.20 26.47 -4.21
N GLY A 92 -14.30 25.14 -4.03
CA GLY A 92 -15.58 24.44 -3.81
C GLY A 92 -15.65 23.08 -4.49
N VAL A 93 -16.87 22.66 -4.83
CA VAL A 93 -17.10 21.37 -5.49
C VAL A 93 -17.78 21.55 -6.84
N ARG A 94 -17.45 20.68 -7.78
CA ARG A 94 -18.05 20.62 -9.13
C ARG A 94 -18.44 19.18 -9.43
N ALA A 95 -19.66 18.99 -9.95
CA ALA A 95 -20.14 17.71 -10.43
C ALA A 95 -20.61 17.84 -11.87
N GLU A 96 -20.19 16.94 -12.71
CA GLU A 96 -20.52 16.83 -14.14
C GLU A 96 -21.29 15.53 -14.36
N VAL A 97 -22.51 15.63 -14.93
CA VAL A 97 -23.38 14.49 -15.19
C VAL A 97 -23.56 14.36 -16.71
N GLN A 98 -23.15 13.22 -17.26
CA GLN A 98 -23.20 12.92 -18.70
C GLN A 98 -24.00 11.64 -18.97
N PRO A 99 -24.75 11.54 -20.07
CA PRO A 99 -25.28 10.26 -20.55
C PRO A 99 -24.14 9.25 -20.77
N ALA A 100 -24.30 8.00 -20.32
CA ALA A 100 -23.21 7.01 -20.34
C ALA A 100 -22.70 6.74 -21.78
N GLU A 101 -23.55 6.74 -22.77
CA GLU A 101 -23.18 6.56 -24.18
C GLU A 101 -22.26 7.70 -24.70
N GLN A 102 -22.46 8.92 -24.22
CA GLN A 102 -21.63 10.07 -24.60
C GLN A 102 -20.30 10.07 -23.87
N ALA A 103 -20.28 9.67 -22.59
CA ALA A 103 -19.06 9.50 -21.83
C ALA A 103 -18.12 8.44 -22.47
N GLU A 104 -18.68 7.28 -22.84
CA GLU A 104 -17.94 6.22 -23.53
C GLU A 104 -17.45 6.64 -24.93
N ARG A 105 -18.22 7.47 -25.64
CA ARG A 105 -17.82 8.01 -26.94
C ARG A 105 -16.69 9.02 -26.84
N ALA A 106 -16.73 9.92 -25.86
CA ALA A 106 -15.66 10.87 -25.59
C ALA A 106 -14.35 10.17 -25.23
N GLU A 107 -14.41 9.12 -24.42
CA GLU A 107 -13.22 8.30 -24.08
C GLU A 107 -12.64 7.59 -25.30
N ARG A 108 -13.48 7.06 -26.20
CA ARG A 108 -13.01 6.47 -27.45
C ARG A 108 -12.41 7.50 -28.41
N GLU A 109 -12.96 8.69 -28.49
CA GLU A 109 -12.42 9.80 -29.32
C GLU A 109 -11.08 10.31 -28.77
N ILE A 110 -10.91 10.42 -27.44
CA ILE A 110 -9.64 10.73 -26.79
C ILE A 110 -8.62 9.62 -27.05
N ALA A 111 -9.00 8.35 -26.88
CA ALA A 111 -8.15 7.22 -27.19
C ALA A 111 -7.76 7.16 -28.68
N ALA A 112 -8.67 7.51 -29.59
CA ALA A 112 -8.41 7.61 -31.04
C ALA A 112 -7.51 8.82 -31.40
N SER A 113 -7.64 9.93 -30.70
CA SER A 113 -6.79 11.13 -30.91
C SER A 113 -5.36 10.95 -30.37
N LEU A 114 -5.17 10.02 -29.45
CA LEU A 114 -3.86 9.63 -28.91
C LEU A 114 -3.18 8.53 -29.76
N SER A 115 -3.84 8.02 -30.80
CA SER A 115 -3.18 7.18 -31.81
C SER A 115 -2.37 8.07 -32.76
N PRO A 116 -1.07 7.80 -32.95
CA PRO A 116 -0.22 8.65 -33.78
C PRO A 116 -0.55 8.47 -35.26
N ALA A 117 -1.36 9.39 -35.83
CA ALA A 117 -1.50 9.56 -37.26
C ALA A 117 -0.31 10.35 -37.80
N ALA A 118 0.49 9.66 -38.58
CA ALA A 118 1.51 10.07 -39.53
C ALA A 118 1.76 11.57 -39.73
N VAL A 119 2.82 12.10 -39.14
CA VAL A 119 3.58 13.22 -39.65
C VAL A 119 4.76 12.66 -40.42
N GLN A 120 4.72 12.77 -41.77
CA GLN A 120 5.86 12.45 -42.64
C GLN A 120 6.85 13.62 -42.56
N GLY A 121 7.90 13.48 -41.76
CA GLY A 121 9.14 14.21 -41.80
C GLY A 121 10.27 13.30 -42.26
N PRO A 122 11.47 13.83 -42.72
CA PRO A 122 12.46 13.02 -43.40
C PRO A 122 13.00 11.88 -42.54
N LYS A 123 13.06 10.69 -43.14
CA LYS A 123 13.52 9.43 -42.58
C LYS A 123 14.89 9.56 -41.89
N ALA A 124 14.88 9.71 -40.57
CA ALA A 124 15.96 9.18 -39.73
C ALA A 124 15.70 7.67 -39.56
N ALA A 125 16.75 6.88 -39.65
CA ALA A 125 16.68 5.43 -39.46
C ALA A 125 15.96 5.10 -38.14
N PRO A 126 15.09 4.10 -38.11
CA PRO A 126 14.37 3.75 -36.90
C PRO A 126 15.38 3.36 -35.81
N PRO A 127 15.24 3.88 -34.58
CA PRO A 127 15.93 3.28 -33.45
C PRO A 127 15.54 1.81 -33.43
N ALA A 128 16.52 0.94 -33.24
CA ALA A 128 16.30 -0.48 -33.09
C ALA A 128 15.17 -0.71 -32.08
N PRO A 129 14.23 -1.62 -32.32
CA PRO A 129 13.17 -1.91 -31.38
C PRO A 129 13.84 -2.23 -30.04
N VAL A 130 13.47 -1.50 -29.00
CA VAL A 130 13.74 -1.92 -27.63
C VAL A 130 12.98 -3.23 -27.52
N THR A 131 13.68 -4.32 -27.70
CA THR A 131 13.16 -5.65 -27.42
C THR A 131 12.83 -5.64 -25.95
N ALA A 132 11.55 -5.50 -25.61
CA ALA A 132 11.06 -5.97 -24.33
C ALA A 132 11.60 -7.40 -24.23
N SER A 133 12.53 -7.62 -23.31
CA SER A 133 13.08 -8.94 -23.06
C SER A 133 11.95 -9.75 -22.42
N HIS A 134 11.08 -10.32 -23.26
CA HIS A 134 10.21 -11.38 -22.78
C HIS A 134 11.15 -12.52 -22.34
N ARG A 135 11.23 -12.77 -21.04
CA ARG A 135 11.85 -14.01 -20.57
C ARG A 135 11.15 -15.16 -21.31
N PRO A 136 11.91 -16.14 -21.81
CA PRO A 136 11.29 -17.31 -22.42
C PRO A 136 10.38 -18.00 -21.40
N ALA A 137 9.28 -18.56 -21.86
CA ALA A 137 8.38 -19.35 -21.04
C ALA A 137 9.14 -20.48 -20.33
N ILE A 138 8.72 -20.80 -19.12
CA ILE A 138 9.28 -21.93 -18.36
C ILE A 138 8.56 -23.20 -18.83
N VAL A 139 9.29 -24.11 -19.49
CA VAL A 139 8.71 -25.36 -20.01
C VAL A 139 8.84 -26.46 -18.97
N VAL A 140 7.71 -27.09 -18.63
CA VAL A 140 7.62 -28.17 -17.63
C VAL A 140 6.80 -29.34 -18.18
N PRO A 141 6.86 -30.53 -17.54
CA PRO A 141 5.95 -31.64 -17.85
C PRO A 141 4.49 -31.27 -17.58
N ALA A 142 3.58 -32.02 -18.20
CA ALA A 142 2.14 -31.88 -17.93
C ALA A 142 1.83 -32.05 -16.44
N ALA A 143 0.78 -31.35 -15.98
CA ALA A 143 0.35 -31.36 -14.59
C ALA A 143 0.07 -32.79 -14.09
N PRO A 144 0.50 -33.15 -12.88
CA PRO A 144 0.07 -34.38 -12.22
C PRO A 144 -1.45 -34.50 -12.18
N THR A 145 -1.94 -35.75 -12.19
CA THR A 145 -3.39 -36.01 -12.16
C THR A 145 -3.96 -35.72 -10.77
N ASP A 146 -3.19 -36.06 -9.74
CA ASP A 146 -3.56 -35.80 -8.32
C ASP A 146 -3.52 -34.29 -8.05
N PRO A 147 -4.60 -33.71 -7.48
CA PRO A 147 -4.67 -32.27 -7.20
C PRO A 147 -3.60 -31.76 -6.23
N ALA A 148 -3.21 -32.53 -5.20
CA ALA A 148 -2.21 -32.11 -4.23
C ALA A 148 -0.80 -32.14 -4.85
N GLU A 149 -0.46 -33.18 -5.62
CA GLU A 149 0.79 -33.27 -6.36
C GLU A 149 0.88 -32.15 -7.42
N ALA A 150 -0.24 -31.82 -8.07
CA ALA A 150 -0.30 -30.74 -9.05
C ALA A 150 0.05 -29.37 -8.44
N LEU A 151 -0.51 -29.03 -7.29
CA LEU A 151 -0.14 -27.80 -6.58
C LEU A 151 1.30 -27.84 -6.10
N GLN A 152 1.72 -28.94 -5.49
CA GLN A 152 3.07 -29.10 -4.96
C GLN A 152 4.14 -28.89 -6.06
N SER A 153 3.91 -29.45 -7.26
CA SER A 153 4.83 -29.26 -8.41
C SER A 153 5.02 -27.79 -8.79
N LEU A 154 3.97 -26.98 -8.71
CA LEU A 154 4.05 -25.54 -8.99
C LEU A 154 4.71 -24.74 -7.86
N LEU A 155 4.50 -25.14 -6.59
CA LEU A 155 5.15 -24.50 -5.45
C LEU A 155 6.67 -24.78 -5.45
N GLU A 156 7.08 -26.00 -5.77
CA GLU A 156 8.48 -26.37 -5.96
C GLU A 156 9.12 -25.61 -7.14
N LEU A 157 8.39 -25.48 -8.24
CA LEU A 157 8.82 -24.68 -9.38
C LEU A 157 9.00 -23.21 -8.99
N CYS A 158 8.02 -22.63 -8.26
CA CYS A 158 8.11 -21.27 -7.74
C CYS A 158 9.37 -21.07 -6.88
N ASN A 159 9.69 -22.03 -6.01
CA ASN A 159 10.89 -21.99 -5.17
C ASN A 159 12.18 -22.10 -5.99
N SER A 160 12.26 -23.08 -6.90
CA SER A 160 13.46 -23.33 -7.72
C SER A 160 13.79 -22.19 -8.68
N GLN A 161 12.76 -21.51 -9.21
CA GLN A 161 12.92 -20.34 -10.09
C GLN A 161 13.15 -19.04 -9.32
N GLY A 162 13.09 -19.05 -7.98
CA GLY A 162 13.19 -17.85 -7.16
C GLY A 162 12.02 -16.87 -7.39
N ALA A 163 10.88 -17.38 -7.85
CA ALA A 163 9.72 -16.56 -8.13
C ALA A 163 9.13 -15.93 -6.85
N SER A 164 8.58 -14.74 -6.98
CA SER A 164 7.91 -14.04 -5.88
C SER A 164 6.44 -14.42 -5.74
N ASP A 165 5.78 -14.69 -6.87
CA ASP A 165 4.35 -15.02 -6.89
C ASP A 165 4.09 -16.13 -7.92
N LEU A 166 3.16 -17.03 -7.59
CA LEU A 166 2.53 -17.99 -8.50
C LEU A 166 1.09 -17.51 -8.76
N HIS A 167 0.74 -17.38 -10.03
CA HIS A 167 -0.60 -17.01 -10.49
C HIS A 167 -1.28 -18.22 -11.11
N LEU A 168 -2.47 -18.54 -10.64
CA LEU A 168 -3.32 -19.61 -11.13
C LEU A 168 -4.66 -19.01 -11.56
N THR A 169 -5.09 -19.32 -12.80
CA THR A 169 -6.32 -18.80 -13.37
C THR A 169 -7.02 -19.91 -14.13
N SER A 170 -8.35 -19.99 -14.04
CA SER A 170 -9.15 -20.95 -14.81
C SER A 170 -8.95 -20.75 -16.30
N ASP A 171 -8.83 -21.86 -17.02
CA ASP A 171 -8.67 -21.91 -18.49
C ASP A 171 -7.45 -21.12 -19.01
N TYR A 172 -6.40 -21.02 -18.20
CA TYR A 172 -5.12 -20.39 -18.59
C TYR A 172 -3.94 -21.13 -17.97
N VAL A 173 -2.79 -21.09 -18.63
CA VAL A 173 -1.55 -21.69 -18.11
C VAL A 173 -1.11 -20.99 -16.82
N PRO A 174 -0.59 -21.71 -15.82
CA PRO A 174 0.01 -21.08 -14.64
C PRO A 174 1.09 -20.08 -15.03
N ALA A 175 1.29 -19.05 -14.22
CA ALA A 175 2.34 -18.06 -14.45
C ALA A 175 3.12 -17.77 -13.16
N LEU A 176 4.41 -17.51 -13.31
CA LEU A 176 5.30 -17.14 -12.21
C LEU A 176 5.75 -15.68 -12.37
N ARG A 177 5.85 -14.96 -11.27
CA ARG A 177 6.51 -13.64 -11.24
C ARG A 177 7.97 -13.83 -10.85
N VAL A 178 8.88 -13.64 -11.80
CA VAL A 178 10.34 -13.80 -11.60
C VAL A 178 11.02 -12.47 -11.88
N ASP A 179 11.72 -11.91 -10.90
CA ASP A 179 12.40 -10.60 -10.96
C ASP A 179 11.49 -9.43 -11.42
N GLY A 180 10.19 -9.54 -11.14
CA GLY A 180 9.18 -8.54 -11.50
C GLY A 180 8.39 -8.85 -12.77
N ASP A 181 8.90 -9.70 -13.65
CA ASP A 181 8.24 -10.10 -14.89
C ASP A 181 7.31 -11.30 -14.66
N VAL A 182 6.16 -11.31 -15.34
CA VAL A 182 5.25 -12.46 -15.34
C VAL A 182 5.63 -13.39 -16.49
N VAL A 183 5.94 -14.64 -16.16
CA VAL A 183 6.44 -15.66 -17.08
C VAL A 183 5.49 -16.85 -17.07
N SER A 184 4.99 -17.28 -18.23
CA SER A 184 4.09 -18.42 -18.37
C SER A 184 4.81 -19.75 -18.12
N VAL A 185 4.09 -20.72 -17.52
CA VAL A 185 4.55 -22.09 -17.29
C VAL A 185 3.91 -22.99 -18.35
N GLU A 186 4.63 -23.17 -19.46
CA GLU A 186 4.17 -23.97 -20.59
C GLU A 186 4.37 -25.48 -20.33
N GLY A 187 3.46 -26.28 -20.90
CA GLY A 187 3.48 -27.74 -20.75
C GLY A 187 2.67 -28.24 -19.56
N TRP A 188 2.54 -27.47 -18.49
CA TRP A 188 1.73 -27.88 -17.32
C TRP A 188 0.24 -28.03 -17.66
N GLY A 189 -0.28 -27.23 -18.59
CA GLY A 189 -1.67 -27.24 -19.08
C GLY A 189 -2.53 -26.15 -18.47
N GLU A 190 -3.74 -26.02 -19.02
CA GLU A 190 -4.74 -25.02 -18.65
C GLU A 190 -5.80 -25.71 -17.77
N PRO A 191 -5.84 -25.45 -16.45
CA PRO A 191 -6.81 -26.10 -15.56
C PRO A 191 -8.19 -25.51 -15.77
N SER A 192 -9.21 -26.35 -15.96
CA SER A 192 -10.60 -25.90 -15.91
C SER A 192 -10.92 -25.37 -14.49
N ALA A 193 -11.97 -24.54 -14.37
CA ALA A 193 -12.40 -24.00 -13.09
C ALA A 193 -12.62 -25.09 -12.01
N GLU A 194 -13.27 -26.20 -12.40
CA GLU A 194 -13.50 -27.34 -11.49
C GLU A 194 -12.19 -28.00 -11.05
N ARG A 195 -11.24 -28.16 -11.97
CA ARG A 195 -9.93 -28.75 -11.63
C ARG A 195 -9.12 -27.84 -10.75
N LEU A 196 -9.10 -26.53 -11.06
CA LEU A 196 -8.37 -25.55 -10.26
C LEU A 196 -8.94 -25.41 -8.85
N GLU A 197 -10.27 -25.47 -8.71
CA GLU A 197 -10.92 -25.50 -7.40
C GLU A 197 -10.48 -26.72 -6.59
N LYS A 198 -10.47 -27.91 -7.19
CA LYS A 198 -9.98 -29.13 -6.50
C LYS A 198 -8.53 -29.03 -6.07
N ILE A 199 -7.67 -28.43 -6.90
CA ILE A 199 -6.25 -28.18 -6.59
C ILE A 199 -6.14 -27.23 -5.41
N LEU A 200 -6.80 -26.10 -5.43
CA LEU A 200 -6.73 -25.09 -4.37
C LEU A 200 -7.31 -25.59 -3.05
N TRP A 201 -8.38 -26.40 -3.11
CA TRP A 201 -9.01 -26.98 -1.92
C TRP A 201 -8.13 -27.98 -1.18
N THR A 202 -7.06 -28.53 -1.80
CA THR A 202 -6.11 -29.40 -1.09
C THR A 202 -5.42 -28.69 0.07
N VAL A 203 -5.21 -27.37 -0.04
CA VAL A 203 -4.49 -26.55 0.96
C VAL A 203 -5.37 -25.52 1.67
N THR A 204 -6.58 -25.25 1.15
CA THR A 204 -7.47 -24.24 1.73
C THR A 204 -8.10 -24.73 3.04
N PRO A 205 -7.93 -24.02 4.18
CA PRO A 205 -8.57 -24.38 5.44
C PRO A 205 -10.10 -24.35 5.35
N LYS A 206 -10.77 -25.14 6.20
CA LYS A 206 -12.24 -25.25 6.16
C LYS A 206 -12.95 -23.90 6.34
N THR A 207 -12.49 -23.08 7.27
CA THR A 207 -13.03 -21.75 7.53
C THR A 207 -12.90 -20.82 6.30
N ASN A 208 -11.78 -20.92 5.59
CA ASN A 208 -11.54 -20.16 4.37
C ASN A 208 -12.39 -20.63 3.18
N ARG A 209 -12.70 -21.93 3.09
CA ARG A 209 -13.68 -22.45 2.11
C ARG A 209 -15.07 -21.90 2.40
N GLU A 210 -15.49 -21.87 3.66
CA GLU A 210 -16.77 -21.29 4.07
C GLU A 210 -16.83 -19.78 3.75
N GLN A 211 -15.75 -19.04 4.01
CA GLN A 211 -15.61 -17.64 3.63
C GLN A 211 -15.72 -17.44 2.12
N TRP A 212 -14.97 -18.21 1.34
CA TRP A 212 -15.01 -18.14 -0.13
C TRP A 212 -16.40 -18.43 -0.70
N LEU A 213 -17.12 -19.40 -0.14
CA LEU A 213 -18.50 -19.66 -0.55
C LEU A 213 -19.43 -18.46 -0.31
N ALA A 214 -19.20 -17.69 0.75
CA ALA A 214 -20.00 -16.54 1.12
C ALA A 214 -19.60 -15.26 0.35
N THR A 215 -18.30 -15.02 0.14
CA THR A 215 -17.77 -13.74 -0.37
C THR A 215 -17.11 -13.83 -1.74
N ARG A 216 -16.78 -15.04 -2.22
CA ARG A 216 -16.00 -15.30 -3.43
C ARG A 216 -14.57 -14.75 -3.37
N ASP A 217 -14.06 -14.52 -2.15
CA ASP A 217 -12.71 -14.09 -1.85
C ASP A 217 -12.28 -14.68 -0.50
N THR A 218 -11.01 -15.11 -0.40
CA THR A 218 -10.43 -15.57 0.87
C THR A 218 -8.92 -15.47 0.83
N ASP A 219 -8.31 -15.16 1.99
CA ASP A 219 -6.86 -14.99 2.17
C ASP A 219 -6.41 -15.88 3.33
N PHE A 220 -5.33 -16.64 3.12
CA PHE A 220 -4.78 -17.52 4.16
C PHE A 220 -3.30 -17.81 3.92
N ALA A 221 -2.61 -18.34 4.93
CA ALA A 221 -1.24 -18.80 4.79
C ALA A 221 -1.19 -20.32 4.55
N HIS A 222 -0.30 -20.76 3.65
CA HIS A 222 0.04 -22.16 3.42
C HIS A 222 1.54 -22.37 3.60
N GLU A 223 1.92 -23.39 4.36
CA GLU A 223 3.31 -23.71 4.66
C GLU A 223 3.73 -25.03 4.00
N THR A 224 4.87 -25.02 3.35
CA THR A 224 5.55 -26.18 2.81
C THR A 224 6.87 -26.39 3.57
N ALA A 225 7.55 -27.51 3.35
CA ALA A 225 8.86 -27.75 3.96
C ALA A 225 9.92 -26.68 3.56
N GLU A 226 9.76 -26.02 2.41
CA GLU A 226 10.77 -25.11 1.84
C GLU A 226 10.39 -23.64 1.93
N ALA A 227 9.09 -23.32 1.95
CA ALA A 227 8.61 -21.93 1.93
C ALA A 227 7.21 -21.82 2.53
N ARG A 228 6.88 -20.61 2.96
CA ARG A 228 5.52 -20.20 3.32
C ARG A 228 4.93 -19.37 2.18
N PHE A 229 3.64 -19.54 1.94
CA PHE A 229 2.92 -18.78 0.91
C PHE A 229 1.71 -18.08 1.52
N ARG A 230 1.54 -16.80 1.20
CA ARG A 230 0.27 -16.11 1.36
C ARG A 230 -0.58 -16.42 0.14
N VAL A 231 -1.74 -16.99 0.34
CA VAL A 231 -2.64 -17.44 -0.71
C VAL A 231 -3.90 -16.59 -0.69
N ASN A 232 -4.14 -15.85 -1.74
CA ASN A 232 -5.42 -15.20 -1.99
C ASN A 232 -6.15 -15.97 -3.10
N VAL A 233 -7.37 -16.45 -2.81
CA VAL A 233 -8.26 -17.13 -3.76
C VAL A 233 -9.46 -16.24 -4.00
N PHE A 234 -9.74 -15.93 -5.26
CA PHE A 234 -10.80 -15.02 -5.67
C PHE A 234 -11.53 -15.53 -6.92
N CYS A 235 -12.71 -14.96 -7.16
CA CYS A 235 -13.49 -15.25 -8.36
C CYS A 235 -13.29 -14.14 -9.38
N GLU A 236 -13.01 -14.52 -10.62
CA GLU A 236 -12.92 -13.61 -11.76
C GLU A 236 -13.85 -14.10 -12.90
N ARG A 237 -13.85 -13.43 -14.04
CA ARG A 237 -14.77 -13.70 -15.15
C ARG A 237 -14.75 -15.15 -15.67
N SER A 238 -13.59 -15.76 -15.71
CA SER A 238 -13.38 -17.13 -16.21
C SER A 238 -13.61 -18.21 -15.14
N GLY A 239 -13.74 -17.82 -13.88
CA GLY A 239 -13.96 -18.75 -12.74
C GLY A 239 -13.10 -18.43 -11.54
N ILE A 240 -12.60 -19.49 -10.88
CA ILE A 240 -11.71 -19.37 -9.73
C ILE A 240 -10.31 -19.00 -10.20
N ALA A 241 -9.67 -18.11 -9.44
CA ALA A 241 -8.27 -17.75 -9.61
C ALA A 241 -7.56 -17.68 -8.25
N ALA A 242 -6.24 -17.77 -8.23
CA ALA A 242 -5.45 -17.60 -7.01
C ALA A 242 -4.10 -16.95 -7.30
N VAL A 243 -3.63 -16.18 -6.33
CA VAL A 243 -2.26 -15.68 -6.28
C VAL A 243 -1.60 -16.21 -5.00
N LEU A 244 -0.51 -16.94 -5.19
CA LEU A 244 0.27 -17.49 -4.09
C LEU A 244 1.59 -16.73 -4.01
N ARG A 245 1.71 -15.81 -3.06
CA ARG A 245 2.92 -15.03 -2.81
C ARG A 245 3.87 -15.79 -1.92
N ARG A 246 5.07 -16.06 -2.43
CA ARG A 246 6.11 -16.73 -1.66
C ARG A 246 6.68 -15.80 -0.60
N ILE A 247 6.63 -16.23 0.64
CA ILE A 247 7.25 -15.57 1.79
C ILE A 247 8.64 -16.19 2.00
N PRO A 248 9.72 -15.40 1.97
CA PRO A 248 11.04 -15.93 2.23
C PRO A 248 11.12 -16.61 3.60
N SER A 249 11.55 -17.85 3.65
CA SER A 249 11.71 -18.60 4.92
C SER A 249 12.95 -18.15 5.72
N LYS A 250 13.95 -17.60 5.02
CA LYS A 250 15.18 -17.12 5.66
C LYS A 250 15.04 -15.67 6.09
N ILE A 251 15.12 -15.43 7.39
CA ILE A 251 15.27 -14.08 7.94
C ILE A 251 16.71 -13.63 7.69
N LEU A 252 16.87 -12.49 7.03
CA LEU A 252 18.18 -11.86 6.85
C LEU A 252 18.65 -11.26 8.17
N GLU A 253 19.93 -11.42 8.49
CA GLU A 253 20.48 -10.78 9.67
C GLU A 253 20.51 -9.26 9.51
N ALA A 254 20.23 -8.54 10.59
CA ALA A 254 20.15 -7.08 10.59
C ALA A 254 21.47 -6.44 10.14
N GLU A 255 22.59 -7.08 10.49
CA GLU A 255 23.95 -6.69 10.11
C GLU A 255 24.19 -6.89 8.61
N GLU A 256 23.72 -8.00 8.03
CA GLU A 256 23.80 -8.28 6.59
C GLU A 256 22.96 -7.28 5.78
N MET A 257 21.84 -6.86 6.32
CA MET A 257 20.98 -5.84 5.71
C MET A 257 21.56 -4.44 5.79
N GLY A 258 22.65 -4.24 6.56
CA GLY A 258 23.25 -2.94 6.80
C GLY A 258 22.37 -2.01 7.63
N ILE A 259 21.55 -2.57 8.53
CA ILE A 259 20.77 -1.76 9.48
C ILE A 259 21.72 -1.00 10.38
N PRO A 260 21.60 0.34 10.47
CA PRO A 260 22.53 1.16 11.25
C PRO A 260 22.53 0.80 12.73
N ARG A 261 23.70 0.93 13.39
CA ARG A 261 23.88 0.55 14.78
C ARG A 261 22.92 1.26 15.74
N ASN A 262 22.65 2.54 15.52
CA ASN A 262 21.69 3.33 16.28
C ASN A 262 20.25 2.79 16.22
N VAL A 263 19.86 2.11 15.13
CA VAL A 263 18.58 1.39 15.02
C VAL A 263 18.63 0.08 15.79
N LEU A 264 19.77 -0.65 15.74
CA LEU A 264 19.96 -1.87 16.52
C LEU A 264 19.98 -1.59 18.04
N ASP A 265 20.49 -0.43 18.44
CA ASP A 265 20.52 -0.02 19.85
C ASP A 265 19.09 0.18 20.42
N LEU A 266 18.09 0.48 19.57
CA LEU A 266 16.67 0.52 19.97
C LEU A 266 16.16 -0.85 20.45
N CYS A 267 16.73 -1.94 19.95
CA CYS A 267 16.39 -3.31 20.34
C CYS A 267 16.76 -3.64 21.80
N PHE A 268 17.63 -2.86 22.43
CA PHE A 268 18.06 -3.07 23.83
C PHE A 268 17.36 -2.15 24.82
N LEU A 269 16.43 -1.32 24.35
CA LEU A 269 15.65 -0.49 25.27
C LEU A 269 14.73 -1.36 26.14
N PRO A 270 14.55 -0.99 27.42
CA PRO A 270 13.66 -1.74 28.31
C PRO A 270 12.18 -1.52 27.97
N LYS A 271 11.83 -0.35 27.40
CA LYS A 271 10.46 0.02 27.04
C LYS A 271 10.42 1.15 26.03
N GLY A 272 9.28 1.32 25.41
CA GLY A 272 8.96 2.42 24.50
C GLY A 272 8.44 1.94 23.17
N LEU A 273 8.11 2.87 22.28
CA LEU A 273 7.55 2.63 20.96
C LEU A 273 8.60 2.86 19.88
N VAL A 274 8.82 1.86 19.04
CA VAL A 274 9.68 1.93 17.85
C VAL A 274 8.82 1.65 16.62
N LEU A 275 8.87 2.54 15.64
CA LEU A 275 8.03 2.45 14.45
C LEU A 275 8.88 2.20 13.20
N VAL A 276 8.49 1.23 12.39
CA VAL A 276 9.05 1.01 11.06
C VAL A 276 7.97 1.34 10.03
N THR A 277 8.19 2.37 9.22
CA THR A 277 7.17 2.90 8.33
C THR A 277 7.61 2.96 6.87
N GLY A 278 6.68 3.18 5.97
CA GLY A 278 6.93 3.25 4.53
C GLY A 278 5.78 2.65 3.72
N PRO A 279 5.75 2.88 2.40
CA PRO A 279 4.70 2.36 1.53
C PRO A 279 4.72 0.83 1.46
N THR A 280 3.68 0.25 0.88
CA THR A 280 3.65 -1.21 0.61
C THR A 280 4.85 -1.61 -0.26
N GLY A 281 5.50 -2.70 0.10
CA GLY A 281 6.69 -3.18 -0.60
C GLY A 281 7.98 -2.41 -0.31
N SER A 282 8.02 -1.55 0.72
CA SER A 282 9.25 -0.86 1.15
C SER A 282 10.19 -1.72 2.00
N GLY A 283 9.81 -2.95 2.34
CA GLY A 283 10.62 -3.89 3.12
C GLY A 283 10.44 -3.78 4.64
N LYS A 284 9.34 -3.16 5.14
CA LYS A 284 9.06 -3.03 6.57
C LYS A 284 9.12 -4.36 7.31
N SER A 285 8.38 -5.35 6.84
CA SER A 285 8.31 -6.68 7.47
C SER A 285 9.67 -7.37 7.51
N THR A 286 10.46 -7.24 6.44
CA THR A 286 11.83 -7.77 6.40
C THR A 286 12.73 -7.09 7.45
N THR A 287 12.63 -5.76 7.58
CA THR A 287 13.39 -5.00 8.58
C THR A 287 12.95 -5.35 9.99
N LEU A 288 11.64 -5.45 10.25
CA LEU A 288 11.12 -5.86 11.56
C LEU A 288 11.52 -7.30 11.90
N ALA A 289 11.42 -8.23 10.96
CA ALA A 289 11.86 -9.60 11.17
C ALA A 289 13.35 -9.65 11.54
N ALA A 290 14.19 -8.86 10.87
CA ALA A 290 15.60 -8.75 11.20
C ALA A 290 15.85 -8.14 12.61
N LEU A 291 15.06 -7.14 13.02
CA LEU A 291 15.15 -6.54 14.37
C LEU A 291 14.68 -7.52 15.46
N ILE A 292 13.58 -8.23 15.23
CA ILE A 292 13.08 -9.28 16.15
C ILE A 292 14.08 -10.44 16.21
N ASP A 293 14.66 -10.85 15.10
CA ASP A 293 15.71 -11.88 15.11
C ASP A 293 16.96 -11.41 15.85
N TYR A 294 17.32 -10.14 15.72
CA TYR A 294 18.42 -9.54 16.45
C TYR A 294 18.17 -9.55 17.98
N ILE A 295 16.94 -9.21 18.42
CA ILE A 295 16.52 -9.36 19.81
C ILE A 295 16.60 -10.82 20.24
N ASN A 296 16.02 -11.74 19.45
CA ASN A 296 15.97 -13.17 19.73
C ASN A 296 17.35 -13.84 19.84
N ARG A 297 18.38 -13.28 19.20
CA ARG A 297 19.77 -13.74 19.31
C ARG A 297 20.53 -13.17 20.52
N ASN A 298 20.13 -11.98 21.01
CA ASN A 298 20.94 -11.20 21.94
C ASN A 298 20.30 -10.93 23.30
N ARG A 299 19.00 -11.21 23.48
CA ARG A 299 18.26 -10.98 24.75
C ARG A 299 17.64 -12.30 25.23
N ASP A 300 17.30 -12.35 26.53
CA ASP A 300 16.63 -13.51 27.15
C ASP A 300 15.22 -13.11 27.56
N ASP A 301 14.39 -12.70 26.57
CA ASP A 301 13.10 -12.06 26.76
C ASP A 301 11.95 -12.93 26.21
N HIS A 302 10.71 -12.53 26.56
CA HIS A 302 9.49 -13.05 25.95
C HIS A 302 9.01 -12.06 24.87
N VAL A 303 9.00 -12.51 23.62
CA VAL A 303 8.55 -11.74 22.46
C VAL A 303 7.19 -12.25 22.01
N ILE A 304 6.20 -11.37 21.91
CA ILE A 304 4.89 -11.68 21.32
C ILE A 304 4.72 -10.87 20.04
N THR A 305 4.36 -11.55 18.94
CA THR A 305 3.99 -10.85 17.70
C THR A 305 2.50 -11.05 17.43
N VAL A 306 1.86 -10.00 16.90
CA VAL A 306 0.48 -10.03 16.38
C VAL A 306 0.51 -9.53 14.95
N GLU A 307 0.15 -10.39 13.99
CA GLU A 307 0.35 -10.16 12.56
C GLU A 307 -0.88 -10.57 11.73
N ASP A 308 -0.99 -10.05 10.52
CA ASP A 308 -2.11 -10.34 9.59
C ASP A 308 -1.64 -10.31 8.12
N PRO A 309 -1.17 -11.46 7.59
CA PRO A 309 -0.74 -12.69 8.27
C PRO A 309 0.71 -12.62 8.81
N ILE A 310 1.20 -13.70 9.45
CA ILE A 310 2.61 -13.85 9.81
C ILE A 310 3.44 -13.97 8.52
N GLU A 311 4.35 -12.99 8.30
CA GLU A 311 5.23 -12.99 7.11
C GLU A 311 6.53 -13.77 7.33
N PHE A 312 7.09 -13.78 8.53
CA PHE A 312 8.32 -14.49 8.88
C PHE A 312 8.14 -15.33 10.14
N VAL A 313 8.55 -16.58 10.09
CA VAL A 313 8.47 -17.48 11.24
C VAL A 313 9.77 -17.41 12.03
N HIS A 314 9.67 -17.06 13.31
CA HIS A 314 10.79 -17.00 14.23
C HIS A 314 10.90 -18.30 15.05
N SER A 315 12.01 -19.00 14.95
CA SER A 315 12.33 -20.07 15.89
C SER A 315 12.74 -19.47 17.24
N HIS A 316 12.47 -20.19 18.34
CA HIS A 316 13.04 -19.82 19.64
C HIS A 316 14.56 -19.92 19.59
N LYS A 317 15.27 -18.86 19.99
CA LYS A 317 16.73 -18.83 20.15
C LYS A 317 17.05 -18.59 21.64
N ARG A 318 17.41 -17.36 21.98
CA ARG A 318 17.53 -16.96 23.39
C ARG A 318 16.20 -16.48 23.96
N CYS A 319 15.37 -15.85 23.13
CA CYS A 319 14.04 -15.43 23.53
C CYS A 319 13.02 -16.56 23.36
N LEU A 320 11.96 -16.51 24.19
CA LEU A 320 10.71 -17.19 23.92
C LEU A 320 9.90 -16.34 22.94
N VAL A 321 9.56 -16.87 21.75
CA VAL A 321 8.84 -16.11 20.73
C VAL A 321 7.49 -16.75 20.47
N HIS A 322 6.40 -16.02 20.72
CA HIS A 322 5.05 -16.42 20.36
C HIS A 322 4.50 -15.53 19.26
N GLN A 323 4.09 -16.12 18.15
CA GLN A 323 3.52 -15.42 17.00
C GLN A 323 2.03 -15.74 16.88
N ARG A 324 1.21 -14.70 16.83
CA ARG A 324 -0.25 -14.81 16.74
C ARG A 324 -0.75 -14.18 15.44
N GLU A 325 -1.37 -14.98 14.60
CA GLU A 325 -1.98 -14.55 13.35
C GLU A 325 -3.46 -14.22 13.57
N VAL A 326 -3.89 -13.04 13.10
CA VAL A 326 -5.30 -12.63 13.12
C VAL A 326 -6.11 -13.55 12.18
N GLY A 327 -7.30 -13.93 12.61
CA GLY A 327 -8.14 -14.87 11.87
C GLY A 327 -7.80 -16.36 12.09
N VAL A 328 -6.58 -16.67 12.55
CA VAL A 328 -6.12 -18.06 12.82
C VAL A 328 -5.97 -18.30 14.31
N HIS A 329 -5.15 -17.50 14.98
CA HIS A 329 -4.81 -17.69 16.40
C HIS A 329 -5.54 -16.68 17.31
N THR A 330 -6.13 -15.65 16.74
CA THR A 330 -6.89 -14.62 17.45
C THR A 330 -7.93 -13.98 16.53
N GLY A 331 -9.02 -13.46 17.11
CA GLY A 331 -10.10 -12.85 16.33
C GLY A 331 -9.81 -11.42 15.81
N SER A 332 -8.84 -10.71 16.41
CA SER A 332 -8.48 -9.35 16.00
C SER A 332 -7.18 -8.88 16.65
N PHE A 333 -6.53 -7.86 16.07
CA PHE A 333 -5.39 -7.17 16.71
C PHE A 333 -5.72 -6.72 18.14
N LYS A 334 -6.85 -6.05 18.32
CA LYS A 334 -7.32 -5.58 19.63
C LYS A 334 -7.41 -6.69 20.66
N ALA A 335 -8.04 -7.82 20.29
CA ALA A 335 -8.21 -8.96 21.21
C ALA A 335 -6.85 -9.57 21.59
N ALA A 336 -5.97 -9.73 20.59
CA ALA A 336 -4.64 -10.27 20.81
C ALA A 336 -3.77 -9.37 21.70
N LEU A 337 -3.73 -8.06 21.43
CA LEU A 337 -2.92 -7.12 22.21
C LEU A 337 -3.39 -7.01 23.66
N ARG A 338 -4.71 -6.96 23.90
CA ARG A 338 -5.25 -7.00 25.26
C ARG A 338 -4.93 -8.30 26.01
N ALA A 339 -4.86 -9.41 25.30
CA ALA A 339 -4.45 -10.69 25.88
C ALA A 339 -2.94 -10.69 26.16
N ALA A 340 -2.13 -10.20 25.23
CA ALA A 340 -0.67 -10.14 25.34
C ALA A 340 -0.21 -9.46 26.63
N LEU A 341 -0.85 -8.38 27.06
CA LEU A 341 -0.56 -7.70 28.34
C LEU A 341 -0.69 -8.58 29.61
N ARG A 342 -1.29 -9.77 29.48
CA ARG A 342 -1.42 -10.76 30.58
C ARG A 342 -0.59 -12.02 30.33
N GLU A 343 0.17 -12.01 29.24
CA GLU A 343 1.00 -13.15 28.80
C GLU A 343 2.48 -12.92 29.13
N ASP A 344 2.78 -11.94 30.01
CA ASP A 344 4.12 -11.57 30.49
C ASP A 344 5.13 -11.28 29.36
N PRO A 345 4.83 -10.37 28.43
CA PRO A 345 5.75 -10.01 27.35
C PRO A 345 6.75 -8.96 27.79
N ASP A 346 7.99 -9.05 27.32
CA ASP A 346 8.96 -7.95 27.35
C ASP A 346 8.92 -7.11 26.07
N VAL A 347 8.71 -7.79 24.94
CA VAL A 347 8.68 -7.20 23.61
C VAL A 347 7.40 -7.58 22.88
N VAL A 348 6.73 -6.58 22.31
CA VAL A 348 5.51 -6.79 21.51
C VAL A 348 5.72 -6.24 20.10
N LEU A 349 5.48 -7.07 19.08
CA LEU A 349 5.42 -6.63 17.69
C LEU A 349 3.96 -6.56 17.22
N ILE A 350 3.58 -5.42 16.67
CA ILE A 350 2.28 -5.16 16.05
C ILE A 350 2.51 -5.02 14.53
N GLY A 351 2.07 -6.03 13.78
CA GLY A 351 2.30 -6.12 12.34
C GLY A 351 1.82 -4.86 11.60
N GLU A 352 0.64 -4.32 11.95
CA GLU A 352 0.15 -3.07 11.41
C GLU A 352 -0.80 -2.33 12.39
N MET A 353 -0.60 -1.02 12.53
CA MET A 353 -1.43 -0.14 13.36
C MET A 353 -2.36 0.69 12.46
N ARG A 354 -3.53 0.13 12.10
CA ARG A 354 -4.48 0.77 11.17
C ARG A 354 -5.54 1.64 11.84
N ASP A 355 -5.95 1.26 13.04
CA ASP A 355 -7.09 1.84 13.73
C ASP A 355 -6.70 2.46 15.07
N LEU A 356 -7.56 3.37 15.53
CA LEU A 356 -7.40 4.11 16.78
C LEU A 356 -7.19 3.20 17.99
N GLU A 357 -7.91 2.08 18.06
CA GLU A 357 -7.87 1.19 19.22
C GLU A 357 -6.53 0.45 19.30
N THR A 358 -6.03 -0.04 18.16
CA THR A 358 -4.70 -0.70 18.07
C THR A 358 -3.60 0.28 18.46
N ILE A 359 -3.68 1.54 17.97
CA ILE A 359 -2.71 2.59 18.31
C ILE A 359 -2.77 2.94 19.81
N SER A 360 -3.98 3.06 20.39
CA SER A 360 -4.15 3.33 21.81
C SER A 360 -3.49 2.28 22.68
N ILE A 361 -3.75 1.00 22.40
CA ILE A 361 -3.17 -0.13 23.14
C ILE A 361 -1.65 -0.16 22.97
N ALA A 362 -1.13 0.11 21.76
CA ALA A 362 0.31 0.18 21.53
C ALA A 362 1.00 1.26 22.36
N LEU A 363 0.40 2.46 22.45
CA LEU A 363 0.91 3.56 23.27
C LEU A 363 0.87 3.21 24.76
N GLU A 364 -0.25 2.69 25.25
CA GLU A 364 -0.42 2.24 26.64
C GLU A 364 0.59 1.14 27.00
N THR A 365 0.81 0.17 26.11
CA THR A 365 1.77 -0.92 26.29
C THR A 365 3.20 -0.38 26.37
N ALA A 366 3.56 0.55 25.50
CA ALA A 366 4.88 1.17 25.47
C ALA A 366 5.15 2.06 26.70
N GLU A 367 4.11 2.67 27.27
CA GLU A 367 4.20 3.49 28.49
C GLU A 367 4.34 2.62 29.74
N THR A 368 3.60 1.52 29.82
CA THR A 368 3.51 0.64 30.99
C THR A 368 4.70 -0.31 31.18
N GLY A 369 5.72 -0.28 30.33
CA GLY A 369 6.97 -1.00 30.62
C GLY A 369 7.46 -1.94 29.51
N HIS A 370 6.79 -2.03 28.37
CA HIS A 370 7.13 -2.96 27.30
C HIS A 370 7.81 -2.26 26.11
N LEU A 371 8.69 -2.95 25.43
CA LEU A 371 9.24 -2.51 24.16
C LEU A 371 8.30 -2.90 23.01
N VAL A 372 7.71 -1.91 22.36
CA VAL A 372 6.70 -2.12 21.31
C VAL A 372 7.28 -1.74 19.96
N PHE A 373 7.23 -2.67 19.00
CA PHE A 373 7.47 -2.43 17.58
C PHE A 373 6.15 -2.37 16.82
N GLY A 374 6.02 -1.44 15.88
CA GLY A 374 4.82 -1.35 15.08
C GLY A 374 5.08 -0.81 13.67
N THR A 375 4.10 -1.01 12.75
CA THR A 375 4.19 -0.43 11.41
C THR A 375 3.05 0.53 11.11
N LEU A 376 3.38 1.52 10.23
CA LEU A 376 2.43 2.39 9.54
C LEU A 376 2.84 2.58 8.08
N HIS A 377 1.92 3.10 7.25
CA HIS A 377 2.15 3.35 5.82
C HIS A 377 2.57 4.79 5.49
N THR A 378 3.19 5.48 6.40
CA THR A 378 3.70 6.85 6.22
C THR A 378 5.11 6.86 5.64
N ASN A 379 5.45 7.89 4.88
CA ASN A 379 6.71 7.96 4.13
C ASN A 379 7.84 8.69 4.88
N THR A 380 7.52 9.44 5.94
CA THR A 380 8.49 10.23 6.74
C THR A 380 8.21 10.11 8.22
N ALA A 381 9.21 10.36 9.05
CA ALA A 381 9.06 10.34 10.50
C ALA A 381 8.09 11.43 11.01
N PRO A 382 8.13 12.69 10.53
CA PRO A 382 7.13 13.69 10.90
C PRO A 382 5.70 13.26 10.57
N SER A 383 5.45 12.80 9.34
CA SER A 383 4.11 12.35 8.93
C SER A 383 3.64 11.11 9.73
N THR A 384 4.57 10.31 10.25
CA THR A 384 4.24 9.19 11.14
C THR A 384 3.69 9.69 12.47
N VAL A 385 4.33 10.68 13.05
CA VAL A 385 3.89 11.30 14.32
C VAL A 385 2.51 11.94 14.15
N ASP A 386 2.33 12.73 13.08
CA ASP A 386 1.05 13.36 12.77
C ASP A 386 -0.04 12.31 12.56
N ARG A 387 0.22 11.27 11.77
CA ARG A 387 -0.73 10.19 11.49
C ARG A 387 -1.23 9.48 12.74
N ILE A 388 -0.37 9.27 13.74
CA ILE A 388 -0.77 8.68 15.03
C ILE A 388 -1.72 9.63 15.76
N ILE A 389 -1.38 10.91 15.84
CA ILE A 389 -2.17 11.93 16.55
C ILE A 389 -3.53 12.12 15.90
N ASP A 390 -3.56 12.19 14.57
CA ASP A 390 -4.77 12.46 13.77
C ASP A 390 -5.78 11.31 13.77
N GLN A 391 -5.39 10.10 14.20
CA GLN A 391 -6.35 9.01 14.42
C GLN A 391 -7.29 9.30 15.60
N PHE A 392 -6.92 10.20 16.51
CA PHE A 392 -7.69 10.47 17.72
C PHE A 392 -8.57 11.70 17.55
N PRO A 393 -9.77 11.71 18.16
CA PRO A 393 -10.63 12.90 18.23
C PRO A 393 -9.89 14.10 18.83
N ALA A 394 -10.24 15.30 18.40
CA ALA A 394 -9.53 16.54 18.75
C ALA A 394 -9.37 16.76 20.27
N ASP A 395 -10.37 16.36 21.04
CA ASP A 395 -10.37 16.45 22.52
C ASP A 395 -9.34 15.52 23.20
N ARG A 396 -8.92 14.45 22.53
CA ARG A 396 -7.92 13.49 23.02
C ARG A 396 -6.51 13.75 22.50
N GLN A 397 -6.33 14.49 21.43
CA GLN A 397 -5.04 14.68 20.77
C GLN A 397 -3.96 15.26 21.71
N ALA A 398 -4.31 16.16 22.63
CA ALA A 398 -3.35 16.72 23.59
C ALA A 398 -2.78 15.64 24.53
N GLN A 399 -3.62 14.73 24.99
CA GLN A 399 -3.22 13.59 25.81
C GLN A 399 -2.33 12.64 25.02
N VAL A 400 -2.72 12.32 23.79
CA VAL A 400 -1.96 11.42 22.90
C VAL A 400 -0.58 11.99 22.58
N ARG A 401 -0.47 13.32 22.32
CA ARG A 401 0.84 13.98 22.16
C ARG A 401 1.73 13.77 23.38
N THR A 402 1.18 13.90 24.57
CA THR A 402 1.93 13.68 25.81
C THR A 402 2.43 12.24 25.89
N MET A 403 1.54 11.24 25.76
CA MET A 403 1.90 9.82 25.78
C MET A 403 2.93 9.47 24.70
N LEU A 404 2.71 9.92 23.45
CA LEU A 404 3.64 9.68 22.35
C LEU A 404 4.99 10.35 22.57
N SER A 405 5.03 11.58 23.15
CA SER A 405 6.28 12.29 23.45
C SER A 405 7.17 11.56 24.47
N GLU A 406 6.59 10.75 25.32
CA GLU A 406 7.30 9.98 26.36
C GLU A 406 7.66 8.56 25.89
N SER A 407 6.74 7.93 25.16
CA SER A 407 6.89 6.54 24.70
C SER A 407 7.72 6.39 23.43
N LEU A 408 7.70 7.35 22.49
CA LEU A 408 8.38 7.24 21.21
C LEU A 408 9.90 7.23 21.36
N LYS A 409 10.54 6.12 20.93
CA LYS A 409 12.00 5.94 20.96
C LYS A 409 12.64 6.04 19.59
N GLY A 410 11.93 5.67 18.53
CA GLY A 410 12.45 5.78 17.18
C GLY A 410 11.38 5.64 16.12
N VAL A 411 11.62 6.29 14.98
CA VAL A 411 10.88 6.06 13.73
C VAL A 411 11.90 5.80 12.64
N VAL A 412 11.75 4.66 11.96
CA VAL A 412 12.53 4.28 10.79
C VAL A 412 11.59 4.28 9.58
N ALA A 413 11.58 5.39 8.84
CA ALA A 413 10.79 5.47 7.61
C ALA A 413 11.65 4.98 6.43
N GLN A 414 11.13 4.02 5.67
CA GLN A 414 11.92 3.23 4.73
C GLN A 414 11.32 3.22 3.33
N THR A 415 12.18 3.33 2.32
CA THR A 415 11.86 3.06 0.92
C THR A 415 12.93 2.19 0.26
N LEU A 416 12.53 1.37 -0.74
CA LEU A 416 13.48 0.56 -1.50
C LEU A 416 13.88 1.27 -2.79
N CYS A 417 15.19 1.37 -3.01
CA CYS A 417 15.80 1.86 -4.25
C CYS A 417 16.31 0.69 -5.09
N LYS A 418 16.26 0.84 -6.41
CA LYS A 418 16.87 -0.10 -7.35
C LYS A 418 18.40 -0.05 -7.19
N LYS A 419 19.01 -1.20 -6.95
CA LYS A 419 20.49 -1.31 -6.81
C LYS A 419 21.15 -1.48 -8.15
N ILE A 420 22.29 -0.82 -8.35
CA ILE A 420 23.15 -1.04 -9.52
C ILE A 420 23.65 -2.48 -9.47
N GLY A 421 23.50 -3.21 -10.56
CA GLY A 421 23.88 -4.63 -10.64
C GLY A 421 22.75 -5.60 -10.20
N GLY A 422 21.55 -5.10 -9.91
CA GLY A 422 20.38 -5.92 -9.58
C GLY A 422 20.01 -5.91 -8.10
N GLY A 423 18.77 -6.30 -7.82
CA GLY A 423 18.21 -6.28 -6.48
C GLY A 423 17.79 -4.88 -5.99
N ARG A 424 17.50 -4.77 -4.69
CA ARG A 424 17.03 -3.54 -4.05
C ARG A 424 17.84 -3.26 -2.78
N VAL A 425 17.94 -1.99 -2.40
CA VAL A 425 18.60 -1.53 -1.17
C VAL A 425 17.68 -0.54 -0.45
N PRO A 426 17.52 -0.63 0.89
CA PRO A 426 16.72 0.31 1.65
C PRO A 426 17.42 1.67 1.79
N ALA A 427 16.67 2.75 1.59
CA ALA A 427 17.00 4.08 2.08
C ALA A 427 16.12 4.33 3.32
N MET A 428 16.76 4.64 4.45
CA MET A 428 16.10 4.79 5.74
C MET A 428 16.20 6.22 6.23
N GLU A 429 15.07 6.83 6.54
CA GLU A 429 14.99 8.03 7.38
C GLU A 429 14.91 7.60 8.83
N ILE A 430 15.72 8.17 9.71
CA ILE A 430 15.84 7.73 11.12
C ILE A 430 15.64 8.93 12.02
N LEU A 431 14.56 8.91 12.79
CA LEU A 431 14.29 9.81 13.91
C LEU A 431 14.51 9.05 15.22
N LEU A 432 15.32 9.58 16.13
CA LEU A 432 15.52 9.01 17.46
C LEU A 432 14.87 9.90 18.52
N GLY A 433 14.19 9.26 19.49
CA GLY A 433 13.54 9.95 20.60
C GLY A 433 14.58 10.61 21.51
N ASN A 434 14.46 11.92 21.71
CA ASN A 434 15.22 12.72 22.66
C ASN A 434 14.39 13.89 23.19
N GLY A 435 14.92 14.66 24.14
CA GLY A 435 14.17 15.76 24.73
C GLY A 435 13.67 16.82 23.75
N ALA A 436 14.41 17.10 22.67
CA ALA A 436 13.98 18.05 21.64
C ALA A 436 12.80 17.49 20.82
N VAL A 437 12.88 16.22 20.40
CA VAL A 437 11.79 15.52 19.70
C VAL A 437 10.55 15.45 20.58
N SER A 438 10.69 15.03 21.84
CA SER A 438 9.58 14.95 22.80
C SER A 438 8.88 16.31 22.99
N ASN A 439 9.63 17.40 23.09
CA ASN A 439 9.07 18.74 23.21
C ASN A 439 8.27 19.15 21.97
N LEU A 440 8.82 18.92 20.75
CA LEU A 440 8.16 19.26 19.51
C LEU A 440 6.84 18.49 19.33
N ILE A 441 6.83 17.20 19.70
CA ILE A 441 5.61 16.37 19.65
C ILE A 441 4.57 16.92 20.64
N ARG A 442 4.96 17.21 21.88
CA ARG A 442 4.05 17.73 22.92
C ARG A 442 3.44 19.08 22.52
N GLU A 443 4.24 19.95 21.89
CA GLU A 443 3.81 21.28 21.45
C GLU A 443 3.06 21.26 20.08
N GLY A 444 2.96 20.10 19.41
CA GLY A 444 2.34 19.99 18.09
C GLY A 444 3.16 20.67 16.98
N LYS A 445 4.47 20.80 17.14
CA LYS A 445 5.39 21.43 16.18
C LYS A 445 6.18 20.40 15.35
N THR A 446 5.51 19.37 14.90
CA THR A 446 6.10 18.23 14.16
C THR A 446 6.81 18.65 12.86
N PHE A 447 6.38 19.75 12.24
CA PHE A 447 7.04 20.34 11.06
C PHE A 447 8.49 20.78 11.30
N GLN A 448 8.94 20.91 12.57
CA GLN A 448 10.32 21.22 12.92
C GLN A 448 11.21 19.97 13.12
N LEU A 449 10.63 18.77 13.16
CA LEU A 449 11.38 17.52 13.32
C LEU A 449 12.50 17.33 12.28
N PRO A 450 12.31 17.67 10.98
CA PRO A 450 13.40 17.56 10.00
C PRO A 450 14.63 18.38 10.40
N SER A 451 14.47 19.57 10.98
CA SER A 451 15.58 20.38 11.46
C SER A 451 16.31 19.74 12.64
N VAL A 452 15.56 19.13 13.57
CA VAL A 452 16.15 18.37 14.69
C VAL A 452 16.92 17.15 14.18
N MET A 453 16.41 16.47 13.16
CA MET A 453 17.11 15.32 12.55
C MET A 453 18.41 15.73 11.87
N GLN A 454 18.44 16.89 11.19
CA GLN A 454 19.66 17.43 10.57
C GLN A 454 20.73 17.75 11.62
N VAL A 455 20.35 18.34 12.74
CA VAL A 455 21.28 18.62 13.88
C VAL A 455 21.69 17.33 14.59
N GLY A 456 20.77 16.37 14.67
CA GLY A 456 20.96 15.07 15.34
C GLY A 456 21.78 14.04 14.56
N ARG A 457 22.39 14.38 13.43
CA ARG A 457 23.21 13.45 12.63
C ARG A 457 24.35 12.81 13.43
N SER A 458 25.01 13.57 14.27
CA SER A 458 26.06 13.05 15.16
C SER A 458 25.58 12.01 16.16
N HIS A 459 24.27 11.96 16.43
CA HIS A 459 23.60 10.98 17.28
C HIS A 459 22.91 9.86 16.50
N GLY A 460 23.16 9.80 15.18
CA GLY A 460 22.63 8.76 14.31
C GLY A 460 21.27 9.05 13.69
N MET A 461 20.72 10.25 13.86
CA MET A 461 19.54 10.65 13.08
C MET A 461 19.91 10.89 11.62
N GLN A 462 18.99 10.60 10.72
CA GLN A 462 19.23 10.70 9.27
C GLN A 462 17.95 11.07 8.55
N THR A 463 18.03 12.06 7.65
CA THR A 463 16.91 12.35 6.74
C THR A 463 16.91 11.38 5.56
N LEU A 464 15.76 11.20 4.90
CA LEU A 464 15.67 10.36 3.71
C LEU A 464 16.63 10.84 2.61
N ASN A 465 16.76 12.17 2.42
CA ASN A 465 17.67 12.73 1.43
C ASN A 465 19.14 12.43 1.73
N ASP A 466 19.53 12.40 3.02
CA ASP A 466 20.89 12.00 3.41
C ASP A 466 21.16 10.53 3.08
N ALA A 467 20.20 9.65 3.39
CA ALA A 467 20.29 8.24 3.05
C ALA A 467 20.43 8.02 1.54
N LEU A 468 19.59 8.69 0.75
CA LEU A 468 19.62 8.61 -0.70
C LEU A 468 20.96 9.12 -1.28
N LEU A 469 21.44 10.27 -0.79
CA LEU A 469 22.73 10.85 -1.20
C LEU A 469 23.89 9.88 -0.90
N GLU A 470 23.88 9.25 0.27
CA GLU A 470 24.91 8.30 0.67
C GLU A 470 24.90 7.03 -0.20
N LEU A 471 23.72 6.49 -0.54
CA LEU A 471 23.60 5.36 -1.44
C LEU A 471 24.14 5.67 -2.85
N VAL A 472 23.92 6.90 -3.34
CA VAL A 472 24.48 7.34 -4.63
C VAL A 472 25.99 7.51 -4.53
N ARG A 473 26.52 8.11 -3.44
CA ARG A 473 27.97 8.26 -3.19
C ARG A 473 28.69 6.90 -3.16
N ARG A 474 28.06 5.89 -2.54
CA ARG A 474 28.57 4.52 -2.51
C ARG A 474 28.41 3.77 -3.84
N LYS A 475 27.85 4.43 -4.87
CA LYS A 475 27.58 3.83 -6.18
C LYS A 475 26.66 2.59 -6.09
N MET A 476 25.76 2.56 -5.12
CA MET A 476 24.78 1.50 -4.95
C MET A 476 23.49 1.79 -5.71
N VAL A 477 23.15 3.07 -5.90
CA VAL A 477 21.91 3.54 -6.55
C VAL A 477 22.27 4.62 -7.57
N LEU A 478 21.58 4.64 -8.70
CA LEU A 478 21.73 5.71 -9.68
C LEU A 478 21.08 7.02 -9.18
N PRO A 479 21.64 8.21 -9.51
CA PRO A 479 21.07 9.50 -9.12
C PRO A 479 19.58 9.64 -9.49
N GLN A 480 19.16 9.17 -10.65
CA GLN A 480 17.78 9.19 -11.11
C GLN A 480 16.85 8.32 -10.26
N ASP A 481 17.30 7.12 -9.85
CA ASP A 481 16.52 6.22 -9.01
C ASP A 481 16.37 6.79 -7.59
N ALA A 482 17.41 7.45 -7.07
CA ALA A 482 17.34 8.17 -5.80
C ALA A 482 16.37 9.35 -5.87
N MET A 483 16.42 10.15 -6.96
CA MET A 483 15.49 11.27 -7.18
C MET A 483 14.02 10.83 -7.26
N ALA A 484 13.75 9.65 -7.83
CA ALA A 484 12.40 9.09 -7.90
C ALA A 484 11.81 8.77 -6.50
N LYS A 485 12.67 8.55 -5.49
CA LYS A 485 12.29 8.20 -4.11
C LYS A 485 12.33 9.39 -3.14
N ALA A 486 12.94 10.52 -3.56
CA ALA A 486 13.07 11.69 -2.71
C ALA A 486 11.73 12.39 -2.45
N VAL A 487 11.46 12.74 -1.20
CA VAL A 487 10.34 13.60 -0.80
C VAL A 487 10.67 15.06 -1.11
N ALA A 488 11.82 15.56 -0.64
CA ALA A 488 12.30 16.92 -0.92
C ALA A 488 13.25 16.92 -2.15
N LYS A 489 12.68 16.74 -3.35
CA LYS A 489 13.44 16.58 -4.60
C LYS A 489 14.42 17.70 -4.90
N ALA A 490 14.01 18.97 -4.65
CA ALA A 490 14.86 20.14 -4.90
C ALA A 490 16.13 20.15 -4.01
N GLU A 491 15.99 19.73 -2.76
CA GLU A 491 17.12 19.64 -1.81
C GLU A 491 18.08 18.51 -2.20
N LEU A 492 17.55 17.33 -2.53
CA LEU A 492 18.39 16.22 -2.97
C LEU A 492 19.14 16.55 -4.27
N ARG A 493 18.49 17.23 -5.22
CA ARG A 493 19.13 17.67 -6.46
C ARG A 493 20.33 18.58 -6.19
N LYS A 494 20.15 19.59 -5.32
CA LYS A 494 21.24 20.49 -4.91
C LYS A 494 22.38 19.72 -4.23
N ALA A 495 22.06 18.76 -3.36
CA ALA A 495 23.05 17.95 -2.67
C ALA A 495 23.85 17.03 -3.63
N LEU A 496 23.18 16.42 -4.62
CA LEU A 496 23.83 15.63 -5.67
C LEU A 496 24.74 16.48 -6.56
N GLN A 497 24.28 17.66 -6.98
CA GLN A 497 25.08 18.60 -7.76
C GLN A 497 26.33 19.08 -6.98
N ALA A 498 26.15 19.42 -5.71
CA ALA A 498 27.28 19.80 -4.82
C ALA A 498 28.29 18.67 -4.63
N ALA A 499 27.85 17.41 -4.76
CA ALA A 499 28.71 16.22 -4.74
C ALA A 499 29.30 15.87 -6.12
N GLY A 500 29.14 16.72 -7.15
CA GLY A 500 29.67 16.51 -8.50
C GLY A 500 28.91 15.45 -9.33
N MET A 501 27.67 15.15 -8.94
CA MET A 501 26.87 14.13 -9.61
C MET A 501 25.82 14.77 -10.53
N THR A 502 25.76 14.31 -11.77
CA THR A 502 24.80 14.79 -12.77
C THR A 502 23.47 14.05 -12.59
N VAL A 503 22.41 14.81 -12.38
CA VAL A 503 21.04 14.28 -12.44
C VAL A 503 20.48 14.68 -13.80
N PRO A 504 20.06 13.74 -14.66
CA PRO A 504 19.34 14.09 -15.87
C PRO A 504 18.12 14.96 -15.53
N GLU A 505 17.90 16.01 -16.30
CA GLU A 505 16.64 16.75 -16.20
C GLU A 505 15.52 15.79 -16.53
N ALA A 506 14.49 15.73 -15.67
CA ALA A 506 13.30 14.99 -16.00
C ALA A 506 12.70 15.65 -17.25
N GLU A 507 12.62 14.91 -18.34
CA GLU A 507 11.75 15.30 -19.45
C GLU A 507 10.35 15.48 -18.86
N GLY A 508 9.86 16.72 -18.95
CA GLY A 508 8.61 17.21 -18.38
C GLY A 508 7.37 16.61 -19.03
#